data_664843528bd561608a7b68a7901be437
#
_entry.id   664843528bd561608a7b68a7901be437
#
_cell.length_a   1.000
_cell.length_b   1.000
_cell.length_c   1.000
_cell.angle_alpha   90.00
_cell.angle_beta   90.00
_cell.angle_gamma   90.00
#
_symmetry.space_group_name_H-M   'P 1'
#
loop_
_entity.id
_entity.type
_entity.pdbx_description
1 polymer ?
#
loop_
_entity_poly.entity_id
_entity_poly.type
_entity_poly.pdbx_seq_one_letter_code
_entity_poly.pdbx_strand_id
1 'polypeptide(L)'
;MRTIRTRGFVAAVISVLFVFSGSAFAQDDDDGGPQTQGDDARYLSITYVDFKPGKRGDAMQIIDEYFVPAAEKAGTAGPILAVHFQTGKWDAAYIWEMAGGMADLEWFTSPDDIKWRAALAEIAGGEEEGAQVWQDYLATVANVQREVGHHHVPDAD
;
A
#
# COMPACT_ATOMS: atom_id res chain seq x y z
N MET A 1 -43.58 14.20 -69.54
CA MET A 1 -42.59 13.10 -69.59
C MET A 1 -41.22 13.70 -69.48
N ARG A 2 -40.56 13.61 -68.28
CA ARG A 2 -39.23 14.08 -68.04
C ARG A 2 -38.38 12.88 -67.59
N THR A 3 -37.42 12.52 -68.41
CA THR A 3 -36.47 11.44 -68.23
C THR A 3 -35.37 11.88 -67.32
N ILE A 4 -35.20 11.24 -66.17
CA ILE A 4 -34.09 11.47 -65.21
C ILE A 4 -32.95 10.53 -65.59
N ARG A 5 -31.82 11.12 -65.98
CA ARG A 5 -30.53 10.42 -66.19
C ARG A 5 -29.81 10.24 -64.88
N THR A 6 -29.65 8.99 -64.47
CA THR A 6 -28.81 8.61 -63.34
C THR A 6 -27.33 8.67 -63.75
N ARG A 7 -26.55 9.51 -63.12
CA ARG A 7 -25.07 9.55 -63.23
C ARG A 7 -24.50 8.63 -62.16
N GLY A 8 -23.85 7.57 -62.62
CA GLY A 8 -23.08 6.68 -61.74
C GLY A 8 -21.82 7.39 -61.19
N PHE A 9 -21.67 7.34 -59.89
CA PHE A 9 -20.45 7.75 -59.18
C PHE A 9 -19.53 6.52 -59.07
N VAL A 10 -18.38 6.57 -59.74
CA VAL A 10 -17.30 5.60 -59.58
C VAL A 10 -16.51 6.04 -58.36
N ALA A 11 -16.62 5.30 -57.26
CA ALA A 11 -15.77 5.50 -56.08
C ALA A 11 -14.42 4.81 -56.32
N ALA A 12 -13.38 5.62 -56.47
CA ALA A 12 -11.98 5.14 -56.46
C ALA A 12 -11.59 4.82 -55.05
N VAL A 13 -11.38 3.56 -54.74
CA VAL A 13 -10.78 3.12 -53.46
C VAL A 13 -9.26 3.29 -53.58
N ILE A 14 -8.73 4.29 -52.89
CA ILE A 14 -7.30 4.48 -52.73
C ILE A 14 -6.87 3.61 -51.57
N SER A 15 -6.26 2.45 -51.88
CA SER A 15 -5.58 1.61 -50.88
C SER A 15 -4.27 2.24 -50.49
N VAL A 16 -4.21 2.87 -49.31
CA VAL A 16 -2.95 3.34 -48.70
C VAL A 16 -2.28 2.13 -48.06
N LEU A 17 -1.22 1.64 -48.71
CA LEU A 17 -0.30 0.67 -48.09
C LEU A 17 0.52 1.40 -47.03
N PHE A 18 0.21 1.19 -45.77
CA PHE A 18 1.12 1.52 -44.66
C PHE A 18 2.23 0.48 -44.64
N VAL A 19 3.42 0.86 -45.13
CA VAL A 19 4.62 0.12 -44.87
C VAL A 19 5.06 0.41 -43.44
N PHE A 20 4.71 -0.49 -42.53
CA PHE A 20 5.31 -0.49 -41.18
C PHE A 20 6.78 -0.88 -41.31
N SER A 21 7.64 0.11 -41.25
CA SER A 21 9.06 -0.14 -40.98
C SER A 21 9.17 -0.60 -39.52
N GLY A 22 9.15 -1.90 -39.33
CA GLY A 22 9.37 -2.51 -38.01
C GLY A 22 10.80 -2.18 -37.56
N SER A 23 10.92 -1.24 -36.62
CA SER A 23 12.08 -1.20 -35.76
C SER A 23 12.09 -2.53 -34.99
N ALA A 24 13.06 -3.40 -35.29
CA ALA A 24 13.32 -4.58 -34.48
C ALA A 24 13.77 -4.05 -33.09
N PHE A 25 12.83 -3.88 -32.18
CA PHE A 25 13.16 -3.90 -30.77
C PHE A 25 13.70 -5.32 -30.51
N ALA A 26 14.88 -5.41 -29.94
CA ALA A 26 15.37 -6.67 -29.41
C ALA A 26 14.29 -7.19 -28.47
N GLN A 27 13.65 -8.26 -28.88
CA GLN A 27 12.70 -8.97 -28.08
C GLN A 27 13.56 -9.75 -27.11
N ASP A 28 13.67 -9.29 -25.88
CA ASP A 28 13.99 -10.18 -24.78
C ASP A 28 12.99 -11.34 -24.87
N ASP A 29 13.50 -12.57 -24.74
CA ASP A 29 12.72 -13.81 -24.83
C ASP A 29 11.72 -13.93 -23.65
N ASP A 30 10.84 -12.94 -23.54
CA ASP A 30 9.68 -12.98 -22.69
C ASP A 30 8.61 -13.77 -23.44
N ASP A 31 8.32 -14.98 -23.00
CA ASP A 31 7.42 -15.94 -23.62
C ASP A 31 5.95 -15.48 -23.69
N GLY A 32 5.66 -14.22 -23.30
CA GLY A 32 4.34 -13.59 -23.36
C GLY A 32 3.28 -14.27 -22.51
N GLY A 33 3.69 -15.13 -21.59
CA GLY A 33 2.81 -15.75 -20.59
C GLY A 33 2.41 -14.77 -19.48
N PRO A 34 1.50 -15.19 -18.57
CA PRO A 34 1.16 -14.42 -17.40
C PRO A 34 2.40 -14.14 -16.54
N GLN A 35 2.62 -12.87 -16.20
CA GLN A 35 3.75 -12.45 -15.39
C GLN A 35 3.29 -12.00 -14.00
N THR A 36 4.09 -12.31 -12.99
CA THR A 36 3.93 -11.80 -11.63
C THR A 36 4.73 -10.50 -11.47
N GLN A 37 4.66 -9.88 -10.29
CA GLN A 37 5.48 -8.71 -9.95
C GLN A 37 6.99 -9.04 -9.82
N GLY A 38 7.34 -10.32 -9.92
CA GLY A 38 8.70 -10.83 -9.72
C GLY A 38 8.98 -11.23 -8.27
N ASP A 39 10.00 -12.05 -8.09
CA ASP A 39 10.38 -12.56 -6.76
C ASP A 39 11.08 -11.49 -5.91
N ASP A 40 11.54 -10.41 -6.54
CA ASP A 40 12.15 -9.23 -5.92
C ASP A 40 11.12 -8.22 -5.37
N ALA A 41 9.85 -8.37 -5.70
CA ALA A 41 8.80 -7.51 -5.19
C ALA A 41 8.57 -7.73 -3.67
N ARG A 42 8.68 -6.67 -2.90
CA ARG A 42 8.35 -6.64 -1.46
C ARG A 42 7.11 -5.79 -1.25
N TYR A 43 6.05 -6.40 -0.73
CA TYR A 43 4.80 -5.69 -0.46
C TYR A 43 4.88 -4.94 0.85
N LEU A 44 4.31 -3.74 0.85
CA LEU A 44 4.33 -2.80 1.97
C LEU A 44 2.91 -2.34 2.29
N SER A 45 2.60 -2.29 3.57
CA SER A 45 1.44 -1.58 4.11
C SER A 45 1.90 -0.24 4.66
N ILE A 46 1.36 0.86 4.15
CA ILE A 46 1.71 2.22 4.53
C ILE A 46 0.50 2.84 5.22
N THR A 47 0.65 3.20 6.49
CA THR A 47 -0.40 3.88 7.25
C THR A 47 -0.02 5.32 7.49
N TYR A 48 -0.78 6.24 6.92
CA TYR A 48 -0.68 7.67 7.16
C TYR A 48 -1.60 8.06 8.30
N VAL A 49 -1.11 8.90 9.20
CA VAL A 49 -1.86 9.37 10.37
C VAL A 49 -1.81 10.89 10.43
N ASP A 50 -2.97 11.49 10.68
CA ASP A 50 -3.14 12.90 11.02
C ASP A 50 -3.71 12.96 12.44
N PHE A 51 -3.04 13.65 13.34
CA PHE A 51 -3.48 13.76 14.72
C PHE A 51 -4.37 14.99 14.92
N LYS A 52 -5.24 14.94 15.89
CA LYS A 52 -6.03 16.11 16.30
C LYS A 52 -5.08 17.24 16.76
N PRO A 53 -5.47 18.51 16.59
CA PRO A 53 -4.65 19.64 17.00
C PRO A 53 -4.15 19.51 18.43
N GLY A 54 -2.83 19.56 18.63
CA GLY A 54 -2.17 19.47 19.93
C GLY A 54 -2.05 18.04 20.49
N LYS A 55 -2.53 17.00 19.78
CA LYS A 55 -2.57 15.62 20.28
C LYS A 55 -1.41 14.73 19.81
N ARG A 56 -0.56 15.22 18.92
CA ARG A 56 0.60 14.45 18.43
C ARG A 56 1.53 14.01 19.57
N GLY A 57 1.79 14.90 20.54
CA GLY A 57 2.65 14.56 21.69
C GLY A 57 2.07 13.43 22.54
N ASP A 58 0.77 13.49 22.84
CA ASP A 58 0.08 12.45 23.59
C ASP A 58 0.13 11.10 22.85
N ALA A 59 -0.07 11.13 21.52
CA ALA A 59 0.02 9.93 20.69
C ALA A 59 1.43 9.31 20.70
N MET A 60 2.48 10.14 20.55
CA MET A 60 3.86 9.64 20.60
C MET A 60 4.19 9.03 21.95
N GLN A 61 3.73 9.65 23.05
CA GLN A 61 3.93 9.10 24.38
C GLN A 61 3.28 7.70 24.52
N ILE A 62 2.05 7.52 24.04
CA ILE A 62 1.37 6.20 24.08
C ILE A 62 2.14 5.17 23.23
N ILE A 63 2.64 5.57 22.06
CA ILE A 63 3.42 4.68 21.21
C ILE A 63 4.69 4.23 21.94
N ASP A 64 5.43 5.16 22.51
CA ASP A 64 6.71 4.89 23.17
C ASP A 64 6.54 4.10 24.48
N GLU A 65 5.52 4.40 25.27
CA GLU A 65 5.31 3.77 26.58
C GLU A 65 4.61 2.40 26.49
N TYR A 66 3.80 2.17 25.47
CA TYR A 66 2.97 0.97 25.38
C TYR A 66 3.15 0.17 24.09
N PHE A 67 3.10 0.81 22.92
CA PHE A 67 3.02 0.06 21.66
C PHE A 67 4.36 -0.54 21.25
N VAL A 68 5.44 0.21 21.39
CA VAL A 68 6.79 -0.30 21.12
C VAL A 68 7.14 -1.42 22.09
N PRO A 69 7.00 -1.27 23.42
CA PRO A 69 7.25 -2.36 24.37
C PRO A 69 6.34 -3.59 24.14
N ALA A 70 5.08 -3.38 23.70
CA ALA A 70 4.20 -4.49 23.38
C ALA A 70 4.68 -5.29 22.15
N ALA A 71 5.17 -4.61 21.11
CA ALA A 71 5.72 -5.26 19.94
C ALA A 71 7.01 -6.05 20.29
N GLU A 72 7.90 -5.47 21.07
CA GLU A 72 9.11 -6.13 21.53
C GLU A 72 8.79 -7.38 22.37
N LYS A 73 7.85 -7.27 23.32
CA LYS A 73 7.44 -8.37 24.18
C LYS A 73 6.74 -9.48 23.39
N ALA A 74 5.91 -9.12 22.43
CA ALA A 74 5.21 -10.08 21.56
C ALA A 74 6.13 -10.74 20.53
N GLY A 75 7.32 -10.19 20.28
CA GLY A 75 8.20 -10.61 19.20
C GLY A 75 7.58 -10.38 17.82
N THR A 76 6.71 -9.37 17.69
CA THR A 76 6.10 -8.99 16.42
C THR A 76 6.92 -7.89 15.74
N ALA A 77 6.88 -7.86 14.40
CA ALA A 77 7.58 -6.84 13.65
C ALA A 77 6.96 -5.44 13.91
N GLY A 78 7.83 -4.47 14.17
CA GLY A 78 7.45 -3.06 14.10
C GLY A 78 7.48 -2.53 12.66
N PRO A 79 7.14 -1.25 12.45
CA PRO A 79 7.31 -0.63 11.14
C PRO A 79 8.79 -0.63 10.73
N ILE A 80 9.06 -0.98 9.48
CA ILE A 80 10.44 -0.93 8.92
C ILE A 80 10.91 0.52 8.73
N LEU A 81 9.96 1.47 8.67
CA LEU A 81 10.24 2.90 8.60
C LEU A 81 9.08 3.68 9.23
N ALA A 82 9.41 4.62 10.10
CA ALA A 82 8.50 5.63 10.61
C ALA A 82 8.98 7.01 10.14
N VAL A 83 8.10 7.75 9.48
CA VAL A 83 8.37 9.11 9.01
C VAL A 83 7.48 10.08 9.78
N HIS A 84 8.07 11.11 10.38
CA HIS A 84 7.34 12.20 11.02
C HIS A 84 7.44 13.44 10.14
N PHE A 85 6.31 13.81 9.55
CA PHE A 85 6.25 14.96 8.66
C PHE A 85 6.29 16.29 9.43
N GLN A 86 6.93 17.27 8.82
CA GLN A 86 6.99 18.65 9.35
C GLN A 86 6.04 19.58 8.60
N THR A 87 5.57 19.15 7.44
CA THR A 87 4.68 19.92 6.56
C THR A 87 3.75 18.98 5.81
N GLY A 88 2.64 19.49 5.30
CA GLY A 88 1.69 18.74 4.49
C GLY A 88 0.45 18.31 5.28
N LYS A 89 -0.27 17.33 4.77
CA LYS A 89 -1.56 16.88 5.33
C LYS A 89 -1.38 15.91 6.51
N TRP A 90 -0.34 15.08 6.47
CA TRP A 90 -0.14 13.99 7.40
C TRP A 90 0.93 14.35 8.43
N ASP A 91 0.76 13.92 9.66
CA ASP A 91 1.73 14.08 10.74
C ASP A 91 2.76 12.95 10.74
N ALA A 92 2.34 11.74 10.40
CA ALA A 92 3.21 10.57 10.38
C ALA A 92 2.82 9.58 9.27
N ALA A 93 3.81 8.78 8.84
CA ALA A 93 3.59 7.56 8.07
C ALA A 93 4.38 6.42 8.72
N TYR A 94 3.74 5.28 8.85
CA TYR A 94 4.33 4.04 9.32
C TYR A 94 4.27 3.01 8.21
N ILE A 95 5.40 2.38 7.91
CA ILE A 95 5.56 1.46 6.80
C ILE A 95 5.92 0.09 7.37
N TRP A 96 5.11 -0.91 7.08
CA TRP A 96 5.33 -2.30 7.46
C TRP A 96 5.59 -3.14 6.23
N GLU A 97 6.51 -4.08 6.35
CA GLU A 97 6.65 -5.14 5.36
C GLU A 97 5.49 -6.15 5.54
N MET A 98 4.91 -6.56 4.41
CA MET A 98 3.90 -7.61 4.35
C MET A 98 4.61 -8.91 4.01
N ALA A 99 5.05 -9.65 5.04
CA ALA A 99 5.87 -10.86 4.87
C ALA A 99 5.17 -11.98 4.09
N GLY A 100 3.84 -12.06 4.18
CA GLY A 100 3.00 -12.95 3.38
C GLY A 100 2.56 -12.36 2.04
N GLY A 101 3.06 -11.18 1.67
CA GLY A 101 2.65 -10.46 0.46
C GLY A 101 1.17 -10.08 0.51
N MET A 102 0.50 -10.16 -0.64
CA MET A 102 -0.92 -9.83 -0.75
C MET A 102 -1.85 -10.73 0.10
N ALA A 103 -1.40 -11.93 0.48
CA ALA A 103 -2.18 -12.83 1.34
C ALA A 103 -2.39 -12.25 2.75
N ASP A 104 -1.54 -11.34 3.20
CA ASP A 104 -1.72 -10.68 4.49
C ASP A 104 -2.99 -9.82 4.56
N LEU A 105 -3.57 -9.46 3.42
CA LEU A 105 -4.85 -8.73 3.36
C LEU A 105 -6.07 -9.59 3.68
N GLU A 106 -5.94 -10.90 3.73
CA GLU A 106 -7.03 -11.81 4.11
C GLU A 106 -7.34 -11.76 5.62
N TRP A 107 -6.39 -11.27 6.43
CA TRP A 107 -6.58 -11.17 7.87
C TRP A 107 -7.40 -9.95 8.26
N PHE A 108 -8.50 -10.20 8.95
CA PHE A 108 -9.18 -9.14 9.73
C PHE A 108 -8.46 -8.90 11.07
N THR A 109 -7.96 -9.96 11.68
CA THR A 109 -7.07 -9.95 12.84
C THR A 109 -6.01 -11.01 12.63
N SER A 110 -4.77 -10.60 12.46
CA SER A 110 -3.65 -11.51 12.20
C SER A 110 -3.20 -12.24 13.48
N PRO A 111 -2.45 -13.34 13.36
CA PRO A 111 -1.82 -13.98 14.52
C PRO A 111 -0.93 -13.03 15.33
N ASP A 112 -0.28 -12.08 14.67
CA ASP A 112 0.59 -11.11 15.33
C ASP A 112 -0.21 -10.01 16.05
N ASP A 113 -1.37 -9.60 15.52
CA ASP A 113 -2.30 -8.72 16.24
C ASP A 113 -2.74 -9.35 17.58
N ILE A 114 -3.00 -10.66 17.59
CA ILE A 114 -3.39 -11.38 18.80
C ILE A 114 -2.27 -11.34 19.84
N LYS A 115 -1.04 -11.67 19.43
CA LYS A 115 0.14 -11.63 20.32
C LYS A 115 0.40 -10.23 20.85
N TRP A 116 0.36 -9.24 19.95
CA TRP A 116 0.59 -7.85 20.31
C TRP A 116 -0.44 -7.33 21.31
N ARG A 117 -1.73 -7.62 21.11
CA ARG A 117 -2.79 -7.22 22.05
C ARG A 117 -2.63 -7.89 23.42
N ALA A 118 -2.26 -9.15 23.46
CA ALA A 118 -1.98 -9.84 24.71
C ALA A 118 -0.80 -9.19 25.46
N ALA A 119 0.27 -8.85 24.76
CA ALA A 119 1.41 -8.16 25.35
C ALA A 119 1.07 -6.74 25.82
N LEU A 120 0.24 -6.01 25.06
CA LEU A 120 -0.26 -4.69 25.46
C LEU A 120 -1.08 -4.78 26.75
N ALA A 121 -1.96 -5.76 26.87
CA ALA A 121 -2.75 -6.00 28.07
C ALA A 121 -1.85 -6.25 29.29
N GLU A 122 -0.81 -7.08 29.15
CA GLU A 122 0.14 -7.34 30.24
C GLU A 122 0.92 -6.08 30.67
N ILE A 123 1.32 -5.22 29.70
CA ILE A 123 2.06 -3.98 29.97
C ILE A 123 1.15 -2.95 30.64
N ALA A 124 -0.10 -2.84 30.20
CA ALA A 124 -1.07 -1.90 30.73
C ALA A 124 -1.63 -2.30 32.10
N GLY A 125 -1.49 -3.58 32.50
CA GLY A 125 -1.95 -4.09 33.79
C GLY A 125 -3.23 -4.91 33.73
N GLY A 126 -3.78 -5.18 32.55
CA GLY A 126 -4.96 -6.00 32.31
C GLY A 126 -5.56 -5.80 30.92
N GLU A 127 -6.53 -6.65 30.58
CA GLU A 127 -7.21 -6.56 29.27
C GLU A 127 -8.01 -5.25 29.13
N GLU A 128 -8.67 -4.79 30.19
CA GLU A 128 -9.43 -3.54 30.19
C GLU A 128 -8.51 -2.34 30.05
N GLU A 129 -7.39 -2.31 30.75
CA GLU A 129 -6.38 -1.26 30.70
C GLU A 129 -5.71 -1.22 29.32
N GLY A 130 -5.37 -2.38 28.72
CA GLY A 130 -4.84 -2.47 27.37
C GLY A 130 -5.83 -1.95 26.32
N ALA A 131 -7.11 -2.30 26.46
CA ALA A 131 -8.16 -1.75 25.61
C ALA A 131 -8.31 -0.24 25.77
N GLN A 132 -8.19 0.28 27.01
CA GLN A 132 -8.27 1.73 27.28
C GLN A 132 -7.09 2.47 26.63
N VAL A 133 -5.86 1.97 26.76
CA VAL A 133 -4.67 2.54 26.08
C VAL A 133 -4.89 2.65 24.56
N TRP A 134 -5.48 1.61 23.95
CA TRP A 134 -5.82 1.65 22.53
C TRP A 134 -6.86 2.73 22.21
N GLN A 135 -7.91 2.87 23.03
CA GLN A 135 -8.93 3.91 22.86
C GLN A 135 -8.36 5.32 23.06
N ASP A 136 -7.45 5.49 24.02
CA ASP A 136 -6.77 6.77 24.28
C ASP A 136 -5.92 7.17 23.07
N TYR A 137 -5.20 6.22 22.45
CA TYR A 137 -4.50 6.47 21.20
C TYR A 137 -5.46 6.89 20.08
N LEU A 138 -6.54 6.13 19.86
CA LEU A 138 -7.54 6.48 18.84
C LEU A 138 -8.18 7.85 19.09
N ALA A 139 -8.31 8.26 20.35
CA ALA A 139 -8.81 9.59 20.71
C ALA A 139 -7.89 10.73 20.27
N THR A 140 -6.60 10.45 20.04
CA THR A 140 -5.66 11.45 19.52
C THR A 140 -5.72 11.62 17.99
N VAL A 141 -6.25 10.61 17.28
CA VAL A 141 -6.23 10.53 15.81
C VAL A 141 -7.40 11.31 15.22
N ALA A 142 -7.13 12.13 14.21
CA ALA A 142 -8.13 12.82 13.40
C ALA A 142 -8.46 12.03 12.13
N ASN A 143 -7.44 11.56 11.40
CA ASN A 143 -7.60 10.78 10.18
C ASN A 143 -6.54 9.68 10.07
N VAL A 144 -6.92 8.58 9.45
CA VAL A 144 -6.02 7.48 9.06
C VAL A 144 -6.30 7.12 7.61
N GLN A 145 -5.23 6.90 6.86
CA GLN A 145 -5.31 6.32 5.51
C GLN A 145 -4.29 5.18 5.42
N ARG A 146 -4.74 4.03 4.90
CA ARG A 146 -3.85 2.91 4.64
C ARG A 146 -3.78 2.66 3.13
N GLU A 147 -2.57 2.44 2.65
CA GLU A 147 -2.28 2.08 1.27
C GLU A 147 -1.41 0.82 1.24
N VAL A 148 -1.53 0.06 0.17
CA VAL A 148 -0.68 -1.10 -0.10
C VAL A 148 0.06 -0.84 -1.39
N GLY A 149 1.34 -1.09 -1.38
CA GLY A 149 2.20 -0.98 -2.55
C GLY A 149 3.27 -2.07 -2.52
N HIS A 150 4.13 -2.04 -3.49
CA HIS A 150 5.34 -2.86 -3.49
C HIS A 150 6.53 -2.03 -3.94
N HIS A 151 7.71 -2.47 -3.57
CA HIS A 151 8.96 -1.98 -4.12
C HIS A 151 9.79 -3.16 -4.60
N HIS A 152 10.63 -2.91 -5.59
CA HIS A 152 11.61 -3.88 -6.05
C HIS A 152 12.90 -3.69 -5.26
N VAL A 153 13.43 -4.78 -4.74
CA VAL A 153 14.75 -4.81 -4.11
C VAL A 153 15.75 -5.11 -5.22
N PRO A 154 16.67 -4.18 -5.55
CA PRO A 154 17.70 -4.49 -6.52
C PRO A 154 18.50 -5.70 -6.07
N ASP A 155 18.86 -6.59 -7.01
CA ASP A 155 19.77 -7.67 -6.72
C ASP A 155 21.06 -7.11 -6.12
N ALA A 156 21.49 -7.68 -5.02
CA ALA A 156 22.76 -7.32 -4.43
C ALA A 156 23.89 -7.85 -5.34
N ASP A 157 24.62 -6.93 -5.99
CA ASP A 157 25.80 -7.22 -6.79
C ASP A 157 26.92 -7.90 -5.98
#